data_b38ab5769d9d65e680b7e9e23ba69874
#
_entry.id   b38ab5769d9d65e680b7e9e23ba69874
#
_cell.length_a   1.000
_cell.length_b   1.000
_cell.length_c   1.000
_cell.angle_alpha   90.00
_cell.angle_beta   90.00
_cell.angle_gamma   90.00
#
_symmetry.space_group_name_H-M   'P 1'
#
loop_
_entity.id
_entity.type
_entity.pdbx_description
1 polymer ?
#
loop_
_entity_poly.entity_id
_entity_poly.type
_entity_poly.pdbx_seq_one_letter_code
_entity_poly.pdbx_strand_id
1 'polypeptide(L)'
;MAGTGAPGAPHVPPELEQQIEDALEVLEKRADGHLPLPARRAVRAHFGDTDERGAGRRRLFDLYRRCVERVLAVWTSERAGDDRPARMIQLAEGVMFGQLDEQDFKPEYDEFAVDLDDRNQELGPRVFASGRAAADLVWSAATADYGDEIPAEADDEDLDPDMMSPDYFASLAEASFFGEPDEDPEARRRFWRWYLDEAVPAAYRSVDG
;
A
#
# COMPACT_ATOMS: atom_id res chain seq x y z
N MET A 1 -16.22 -14.38 -42.64
CA MET A 1 -15.35 -13.40 -41.94
C MET A 1 -15.70 -13.46 -40.46
N ALA A 2 -14.90 -14.16 -39.68
CA ALA A 2 -15.06 -14.27 -38.23
C ALA A 2 -14.40 -13.04 -37.59
N GLY A 3 -15.21 -12.20 -36.94
CA GLY A 3 -14.71 -11.07 -36.17
C GLY A 3 -14.01 -11.59 -34.93
N THR A 4 -12.69 -11.42 -34.88
CA THR A 4 -11.87 -11.52 -33.65
C THR A 4 -12.23 -10.34 -32.76
N GLY A 5 -13.20 -10.55 -31.84
CA GLY A 5 -13.40 -9.64 -30.72
C GLY A 5 -12.12 -9.60 -29.90
N ALA A 6 -11.59 -8.40 -29.66
CA ALA A 6 -10.48 -8.22 -28.70
C ALA A 6 -10.91 -8.84 -27.36
N PRO A 7 -10.02 -9.57 -26.65
CA PRO A 7 -10.32 -10.03 -25.32
C PRO A 7 -10.70 -8.81 -24.46
N GLY A 8 -11.92 -8.82 -23.91
CA GLY A 8 -12.38 -7.77 -23.01
C GLY A 8 -11.41 -7.65 -21.83
N ALA A 9 -11.16 -6.42 -21.38
CA ALA A 9 -10.37 -6.21 -20.16
C ALA A 9 -10.93 -7.10 -19.03
N PRO A 10 -10.08 -7.73 -18.22
CA PRO A 10 -10.51 -8.60 -17.14
C PRO A 10 -11.49 -7.86 -16.23
N HIS A 11 -12.64 -8.48 -16.00
CA HIS A 11 -13.71 -7.90 -15.19
C HIS A 11 -13.42 -8.18 -13.72
N VAL A 12 -13.66 -7.19 -12.87
CA VAL A 12 -13.61 -7.38 -11.40
C VAL A 12 -14.73 -8.36 -11.03
N PRO A 13 -14.47 -9.42 -10.23
CA PRO A 13 -15.51 -10.35 -9.83
C PRO A 13 -16.61 -9.68 -9.00
N PRO A 14 -17.88 -10.10 -9.14
CA PRO A 14 -18.99 -9.52 -8.37
C PRO A 14 -18.78 -9.61 -6.85
N GLU A 15 -18.09 -10.65 -6.38
CA GLU A 15 -17.76 -10.82 -4.96
C GLU A 15 -16.79 -9.75 -4.45
N LEU A 16 -15.81 -9.36 -5.27
CA LEU A 16 -14.90 -8.26 -4.94
C LEU A 16 -15.62 -6.91 -5.03
N GLU A 17 -16.51 -6.72 -6.02
CA GLU A 17 -17.33 -5.50 -6.11
C GLU A 17 -18.20 -5.34 -4.86
N GLN A 18 -18.86 -6.39 -4.40
CA GLN A 18 -19.65 -6.36 -3.17
C GLN A 18 -18.78 -6.06 -1.93
N GLN A 19 -17.58 -6.65 -1.84
CA GLN A 19 -16.68 -6.41 -0.71
C GLN A 19 -16.16 -4.96 -0.70
N ILE A 20 -15.97 -4.35 -1.88
CA ILE A 20 -15.64 -2.92 -2.00
C ILE A 20 -16.80 -2.05 -1.49
N GLU A 21 -18.04 -2.37 -1.87
CA GLU A 21 -19.24 -1.66 -1.38
C GLU A 21 -19.36 -1.75 0.15
N ASP A 22 -19.17 -2.95 0.72
CA ASP A 22 -19.20 -3.16 2.18
C ASP A 22 -18.09 -2.35 2.89
N ALA A 23 -16.88 -2.29 2.32
CA ALA A 23 -15.78 -1.50 2.84
C ALA A 23 -16.02 0.01 2.76
N LEU A 24 -16.67 0.49 1.69
CA LEU A 24 -17.10 1.88 1.56
C LEU A 24 -18.13 2.24 2.63
N GLU A 25 -19.09 1.36 2.93
CA GLU A 25 -20.04 1.58 4.02
C GLU A 25 -19.36 1.69 5.39
N VAL A 26 -18.32 0.89 5.64
CA VAL A 26 -17.52 0.97 6.87
C VAL A 26 -16.82 2.34 6.94
N LEU A 27 -16.17 2.75 5.84
CA LEU A 27 -15.45 4.02 5.74
C LEU A 27 -16.36 5.23 6.01
N GLU A 28 -17.58 5.24 5.44
CA GLU A 28 -18.53 6.34 5.59
C GLU A 28 -19.04 6.53 7.03
N LYS A 29 -19.05 5.45 7.82
CA LYS A 29 -19.51 5.50 9.23
C LYS A 29 -18.44 5.99 10.19
N ARG A 30 -17.18 6.11 9.76
CA ARG A 30 -16.06 6.50 10.62
C ARG A 30 -15.77 8.00 10.56
N ALA A 31 -15.77 8.66 11.72
CA ALA A 31 -15.49 10.10 11.82
C ALA A 31 -14.02 10.44 11.48
N ASP A 32 -13.09 9.51 11.77
CA ASP A 32 -11.66 9.66 11.52
C ASP A 32 -11.25 9.46 10.03
N GLY A 33 -12.22 9.07 9.18
CA GLY A 33 -11.99 8.83 7.76
C GLY A 33 -11.07 7.65 7.47
N HIS A 34 -10.82 6.77 8.45
CA HIS A 34 -9.92 5.63 8.33
C HIS A 34 -10.65 4.37 7.85
N LEU A 35 -10.02 3.61 6.96
CA LEU A 35 -10.46 2.27 6.57
C LEU A 35 -9.70 1.23 7.42
N PRO A 36 -10.35 0.57 8.39
CA PRO A 36 -9.68 -0.31 9.35
C PRO A 36 -9.08 -1.55 8.68
N LEU A 37 -8.05 -2.11 9.30
CA LEU A 37 -7.32 -3.27 8.80
C LEU A 37 -8.23 -4.46 8.44
N PRO A 38 -9.24 -4.86 9.26
CA PRO A 38 -10.13 -5.95 8.88
C PRO A 38 -10.86 -5.72 7.56
N ALA A 39 -11.33 -4.50 7.28
CA ALA A 39 -11.98 -4.18 6.01
C ALA A 39 -11.01 -4.25 4.83
N ARG A 40 -9.77 -3.76 4.99
CA ARG A 40 -8.71 -3.87 3.97
C ARG A 40 -8.35 -5.33 3.69
N ARG A 41 -8.23 -6.16 4.74
CA ARG A 41 -7.93 -7.61 4.62
C ARG A 41 -9.06 -8.34 3.90
N ALA A 42 -10.32 -8.05 4.20
CA ALA A 42 -11.45 -8.65 3.53
C ALA A 42 -11.46 -8.37 2.01
N VAL A 43 -11.13 -7.13 1.59
CA VAL A 43 -10.97 -6.77 0.19
C VAL A 43 -9.78 -7.52 -0.44
N ARG A 44 -8.61 -7.52 0.22
CA ARG A 44 -7.38 -8.16 -0.28
C ARG A 44 -7.49 -9.69 -0.39
N ALA A 45 -8.32 -10.33 0.43
CA ALA A 45 -8.57 -11.78 0.35
C ALA A 45 -9.07 -12.25 -1.02
N HIS A 46 -9.68 -11.34 -1.81
CA HIS A 46 -10.11 -11.64 -3.19
C HIS A 46 -8.97 -11.63 -4.22
N PHE A 47 -7.76 -11.21 -3.84
CA PHE A 47 -6.61 -11.24 -4.75
C PHE A 47 -6.07 -12.65 -4.99
N GLY A 48 -6.43 -13.60 -4.14
CA GLY A 48 -5.94 -14.97 -4.14
C GLY A 48 -4.77 -15.14 -3.17
N ASP A 49 -4.12 -16.29 -3.26
CA ASP A 49 -2.98 -16.62 -2.40
C ASP A 49 -1.83 -15.63 -2.57
N THR A 50 -1.38 -15.05 -1.46
CA THR A 50 -0.30 -14.06 -1.41
C THR A 50 1.02 -14.65 -0.89
N ASP A 51 1.05 -15.90 -0.44
CA ASP A 51 2.23 -16.55 0.15
C ASP A 51 3.29 -16.88 -0.91
N GLU A 52 2.86 -17.25 -2.12
CA GLU A 52 3.76 -17.54 -3.22
C GLU A 52 3.87 -16.33 -4.17
N ARG A 53 4.94 -16.27 -4.99
CA ARG A 53 5.10 -15.25 -6.05
C ARG A 53 4.09 -15.43 -7.19
N GLY A 54 2.85 -15.77 -6.85
CA GLY A 54 1.73 -15.99 -7.73
C GLY A 54 0.97 -14.71 -8.10
N ALA A 55 -0.20 -14.90 -8.71
CA ALA A 55 -1.07 -13.79 -9.14
C ALA A 55 -1.53 -12.94 -7.96
N GLY A 56 -1.92 -13.56 -6.84
CA GLY A 56 -2.40 -12.84 -5.64
C GLY A 56 -1.35 -11.88 -5.09
N ARG A 57 -0.10 -12.38 -4.94
CA ARG A 57 1.00 -11.54 -4.45
C ARG A 57 1.34 -10.39 -5.41
N ARG A 58 1.29 -10.63 -6.73
CA ARG A 58 1.53 -9.55 -7.71
C ARG A 58 0.44 -8.49 -7.66
N ARG A 59 -0.83 -8.88 -7.47
CA ARG A 59 -1.94 -7.94 -7.27
C ARG A 59 -1.76 -7.10 -6.01
N LEU A 60 -1.38 -7.75 -4.89
CA LEU A 60 -1.12 -7.06 -3.63
C LEU A 60 0.05 -6.08 -3.76
N PHE A 61 1.14 -6.50 -4.39
CA PHE A 61 2.29 -5.64 -4.67
C PHE A 61 1.90 -4.44 -5.54
N ASP A 62 1.15 -4.64 -6.64
CA ASP A 62 0.71 -3.54 -7.51
C ASP A 62 -0.21 -2.56 -6.77
N LEU A 63 -1.06 -3.07 -5.86
CA LEU A 63 -1.90 -2.23 -5.00
C LEU A 63 -1.05 -1.33 -4.09
N TYR A 64 -0.09 -1.92 -3.38
CA TYR A 64 0.80 -1.17 -2.49
C TYR A 64 1.67 -0.17 -3.26
N ARG A 65 2.23 -0.58 -4.40
CA ARG A 65 3.00 0.31 -5.27
C ARG A 65 2.18 1.54 -5.69
N ARG A 66 0.93 1.37 -6.10
CA ARG A 66 0.02 2.49 -6.43
C ARG A 66 -0.20 3.42 -5.25
N CYS A 67 -0.35 2.89 -4.04
CA CYS A 67 -0.48 3.70 -2.83
C CYS A 67 0.78 4.54 -2.58
N VAL A 68 1.97 3.94 -2.71
CA VAL A 68 3.25 4.64 -2.55
C VAL A 68 3.45 5.70 -3.64
N GLU A 69 3.21 5.37 -4.92
CA GLU A 69 3.33 6.32 -6.03
C GLU A 69 2.42 7.54 -5.86
N ARG A 70 1.21 7.35 -5.34
CA ARG A 70 0.26 8.42 -5.07
C ARG A 70 0.80 9.47 -4.09
N VAL A 71 1.53 9.03 -3.07
CA VAL A 71 2.02 9.91 -2.01
C VAL A 71 3.47 10.35 -2.19
N LEU A 72 4.15 9.92 -3.26
CA LEU A 72 5.53 10.27 -3.54
C LEU A 72 5.75 11.80 -3.67
N ALA A 73 4.72 12.52 -4.12
CA ALA A 73 4.75 13.98 -4.23
C ALA A 73 4.90 14.67 -2.86
N VAL A 74 4.45 14.05 -1.77
CA VAL A 74 4.63 14.57 -0.40
C VAL A 74 6.12 14.64 -0.07
N TRP A 75 6.87 13.57 -0.35
CA TRP A 75 8.32 13.56 -0.16
C TRP A 75 9.01 14.58 -1.05
N THR A 76 8.75 14.53 -2.35
CA THR A 76 9.49 15.36 -3.33
C THR A 76 9.25 16.85 -3.18
N SER A 77 8.10 17.27 -2.63
CA SER A 77 7.80 18.68 -2.35
C SER A 77 8.65 19.26 -1.22
N GLU A 78 8.97 18.45 -0.21
CA GLU A 78 9.72 18.86 0.97
C GLU A 78 11.24 18.53 0.87
N ARG A 79 11.56 17.53 0.05
CA ARG A 79 12.91 16.97 -0.10
C ARG A 79 13.33 16.97 -1.58
N ALA A 80 13.34 18.15 -2.18
CA ALA A 80 13.71 18.31 -3.58
C ALA A 80 15.13 17.75 -3.84
N GLY A 81 15.23 16.81 -4.79
CA GLY A 81 16.49 16.17 -5.16
C GLY A 81 16.83 14.90 -4.36
N ASP A 82 16.02 14.51 -3.38
CA ASP A 82 16.13 13.23 -2.68
C ASP A 82 15.19 12.21 -3.35
N ASP A 83 15.75 11.32 -4.14
CA ASP A 83 15.04 10.32 -4.94
C ASP A 83 14.95 8.94 -4.27
N ARG A 84 15.39 8.81 -3.01
CA ARG A 84 15.43 7.53 -2.29
C ARG A 84 14.07 6.81 -2.25
N PRO A 85 12.90 7.45 -2.00
CA PRO A 85 11.63 6.73 -2.06
C PRO A 85 11.32 6.19 -3.46
N ALA A 86 11.66 6.91 -4.53
CA ALA A 86 11.52 6.40 -5.89
C ALA A 86 12.48 5.23 -6.15
N ARG A 87 13.67 5.27 -5.55
CA ARG A 87 14.62 4.15 -5.58
C ARG A 87 14.10 2.93 -4.84
N MET A 88 13.41 3.10 -3.69
CA MET A 88 12.75 1.99 -2.98
C MET A 88 11.69 1.29 -3.86
N ILE A 89 10.91 2.04 -4.62
CA ILE A 89 9.96 1.44 -5.58
C ILE A 89 10.69 0.54 -6.58
N GLN A 90 11.81 1.00 -7.15
CA GLN A 90 12.60 0.21 -8.11
C GLN A 90 13.20 -1.06 -7.46
N LEU A 91 13.70 -0.95 -6.23
CA LEU A 91 14.19 -2.11 -5.48
C LEU A 91 13.08 -3.12 -5.24
N ALA A 92 11.90 -2.65 -4.80
CA ALA A 92 10.74 -3.50 -4.56
C ALA A 92 10.29 -4.24 -5.84
N GLU A 93 10.29 -3.57 -6.99
CA GLU A 93 10.04 -4.22 -8.29
C GLU A 93 11.09 -5.28 -8.59
N GLY A 94 12.38 -4.98 -8.43
CA GLY A 94 13.46 -5.93 -8.63
C GLY A 94 13.32 -7.19 -7.76
N VAL A 95 12.96 -7.01 -6.50
CA VAL A 95 12.69 -8.10 -5.54
C VAL A 95 11.46 -8.91 -5.94
N MET A 96 10.33 -8.23 -6.24
CA MET A 96 9.08 -8.88 -6.60
C MET A 96 9.23 -9.78 -7.84
N PHE A 97 9.98 -9.31 -8.83
CA PHE A 97 10.21 -10.06 -10.08
C PHE A 97 11.45 -10.98 -10.05
N GLY A 98 12.08 -11.14 -8.88
CA GLY A 98 13.22 -12.05 -8.69
C GLY A 98 14.50 -11.62 -9.42
N GLN A 99 14.65 -10.34 -9.69
CA GLN A 99 15.84 -9.72 -10.28
C GLN A 99 16.88 -9.34 -9.22
N LEU A 100 16.42 -9.13 -7.98
CA LEU A 100 17.25 -8.82 -6.81
C LEU A 100 16.98 -9.83 -5.71
N ASP A 101 18.01 -10.22 -4.98
CA ASP A 101 17.91 -10.98 -3.72
C ASP A 101 18.12 -10.08 -2.50
N GLU A 102 18.05 -10.66 -1.29
CA GLU A 102 18.17 -9.90 -0.06
C GLU A 102 19.53 -9.17 0.07
N GLN A 103 20.60 -9.77 -0.43
CA GLN A 103 21.95 -9.18 -0.37
C GLN A 103 22.06 -7.95 -1.27
N ASP A 104 21.27 -7.93 -2.36
CA ASP A 104 21.28 -6.82 -3.32
C ASP A 104 20.54 -5.59 -2.81
N PHE A 105 19.36 -5.77 -2.19
CA PHE A 105 18.52 -4.62 -1.79
C PHE A 105 18.74 -4.17 -0.35
N LYS A 106 19.07 -5.11 0.56
CA LYS A 106 19.09 -4.86 2.01
C LYS A 106 20.00 -3.71 2.44
N PRO A 107 21.22 -3.55 1.91
CA PRO A 107 22.09 -2.44 2.35
C PRO A 107 21.47 -1.06 2.08
N GLU A 108 20.87 -0.85 0.92
CA GLU A 108 20.25 0.41 0.53
C GLU A 108 18.93 0.64 1.29
N TYR A 109 18.16 -0.43 1.49
CA TYR A 109 16.95 -0.41 2.32
C TYR A 109 17.27 -0.04 3.77
N ASP A 110 18.23 -0.73 4.41
CA ASP A 110 18.61 -0.48 5.81
C ASP A 110 19.11 0.95 6.01
N GLU A 111 19.93 1.49 5.10
CA GLU A 111 20.41 2.87 5.14
C GLU A 111 19.22 3.85 5.12
N PHE A 112 18.27 3.64 4.23
CA PHE A 112 17.10 4.51 4.12
C PHE A 112 16.17 4.39 5.33
N ALA A 113 15.86 3.18 5.79
CA ALA A 113 15.00 2.94 6.94
C ALA A 113 15.56 3.55 8.22
N VAL A 114 16.87 3.36 8.48
CA VAL A 114 17.56 3.97 9.63
C VAL A 114 17.55 5.50 9.55
N ASP A 115 17.83 6.10 8.37
CA ASP A 115 17.77 7.55 8.20
C ASP A 115 16.36 8.12 8.44
N LEU A 116 15.31 7.39 8.06
CA LEU A 116 13.93 7.76 8.35
C LEU A 116 13.66 7.80 9.86
N ASP A 117 14.06 6.76 10.58
CA ASP A 117 13.81 6.65 12.02
C ASP A 117 14.62 7.70 12.80
N ASP A 118 15.89 7.90 12.46
CA ASP A 118 16.77 8.89 13.09
C ASP A 118 16.27 10.33 12.87
N ARG A 119 15.61 10.60 11.76
CA ARG A 119 15.17 11.94 11.35
C ARG A 119 13.66 12.15 11.39
N ASN A 120 12.89 11.24 12.00
CA ASN A 120 11.44 11.30 12.01
C ASN A 120 10.88 12.66 12.49
N GLN A 121 11.51 13.25 13.54
CA GLN A 121 11.11 14.56 14.08
C GLN A 121 11.43 15.74 13.16
N GLU A 122 12.49 15.63 12.34
CA GLU A 122 12.88 16.66 11.37
C GLU A 122 12.04 16.61 10.10
N LEU A 123 11.63 15.40 9.70
CA LEU A 123 10.88 15.17 8.48
C LEU A 123 9.43 15.68 8.58
N GLY A 124 8.88 15.67 9.77
CA GLY A 124 7.46 15.87 9.99
C GLY A 124 6.62 14.64 9.60
N PRO A 125 5.41 14.52 10.16
CA PRO A 125 4.64 13.26 10.14
C PRO A 125 4.30 12.78 8.72
N ARG A 126 3.87 13.67 7.84
CA ARG A 126 3.46 13.30 6.47
C ARG A 126 4.64 12.88 5.59
N VAL A 127 5.76 13.57 5.68
CA VAL A 127 6.97 13.24 4.90
C VAL A 127 7.55 11.92 5.39
N PHE A 128 7.65 11.74 6.71
CA PHE A 128 8.05 10.47 7.32
C PHE A 128 7.17 9.31 6.82
N ALA A 129 5.84 9.46 6.88
CA ALA A 129 4.91 8.44 6.42
C ALA A 129 5.06 8.12 4.92
N SER A 130 5.33 9.11 4.07
CA SER A 130 5.60 8.89 2.63
C SER A 130 6.88 8.09 2.41
N GLY A 131 7.95 8.39 3.15
CA GLY A 131 9.21 7.63 3.11
C GLY A 131 9.03 6.21 3.64
N ARG A 132 8.32 6.05 4.76
CA ARG A 132 8.04 4.74 5.36
C ARG A 132 7.21 3.85 4.44
N ALA A 133 6.17 4.38 3.80
CA ALA A 133 5.39 3.65 2.79
C ALA A 133 6.28 3.08 1.67
N ALA A 134 7.27 3.84 1.21
CA ALA A 134 8.21 3.39 0.18
C ALA A 134 9.20 2.32 0.70
N ALA A 135 9.70 2.45 1.92
CA ALA A 135 10.57 1.45 2.54
C ALA A 135 9.81 0.13 2.76
N ASP A 136 8.59 0.20 3.31
CA ASP A 136 7.79 -0.99 3.59
C ASP A 136 7.32 -1.72 2.31
N LEU A 137 7.24 -1.02 1.18
CA LEU A 137 7.01 -1.65 -0.12
C LEU A 137 8.12 -2.65 -0.48
N VAL A 138 9.40 -2.32 -0.19
CA VAL A 138 10.54 -3.23 -0.43
C VAL A 138 10.40 -4.46 0.46
N TRP A 139 10.10 -4.24 1.74
CA TRP A 139 9.94 -5.33 2.70
C TRP A 139 8.75 -6.23 2.33
N SER A 140 7.60 -5.66 1.96
CA SER A 140 6.43 -6.40 1.49
C SER A 140 6.70 -7.20 0.20
N ALA A 141 7.62 -6.75 -0.65
CA ALA A 141 8.05 -7.50 -1.83
C ALA A 141 8.97 -8.67 -1.48
N ALA A 142 9.76 -8.57 -0.40
CA ALA A 142 10.73 -9.58 0.03
C ALA A 142 10.10 -10.68 0.89
N THR A 143 9.17 -10.31 1.77
CA THR A 143 8.53 -11.21 2.74
C THR A 143 7.12 -11.61 2.30
N ALA A 144 6.65 -12.77 2.77
CA ALA A 144 5.22 -13.07 2.69
C ALA A 144 4.43 -12.07 3.55
N ASP A 145 3.21 -11.77 3.16
CA ASP A 145 2.31 -10.94 3.99
C ASP A 145 2.19 -11.59 5.37
N TYR A 146 2.32 -10.80 6.46
CA TYR A 146 2.17 -11.28 7.84
C TYR A 146 0.74 -11.75 8.17
N GLY A 147 -0.10 -12.01 7.15
CA GLY A 147 -1.52 -12.30 7.27
C GLY A 147 -1.87 -13.35 8.31
N ASP A 148 -1.08 -14.42 8.41
CA ASP A 148 -1.32 -15.52 9.35
C ASP A 148 -0.82 -15.23 10.78
N GLU A 149 0.06 -14.25 10.96
CA GLU A 149 0.61 -13.87 12.27
C GLU A 149 -0.27 -12.83 12.99
N ILE A 150 -1.11 -12.11 12.22
CA ILE A 150 -1.99 -11.06 12.76
C ILE A 150 -3.39 -11.64 12.98
N PRO A 151 -3.95 -11.58 14.22
CA PRO A 151 -5.32 -11.99 14.48
C PRO A 151 -6.33 -11.37 13.50
N ALA A 152 -7.35 -12.13 13.13
CA ALA A 152 -8.32 -11.68 12.12
C ALA A 152 -9.08 -10.41 12.54
N GLU A 153 -9.28 -10.24 13.84
CA GLU A 153 -9.96 -9.13 14.50
C GLU A 153 -9.05 -7.93 14.83
N ALA A 154 -7.71 -8.07 14.68
CA ALA A 154 -6.78 -7.00 14.99
C ALA A 154 -6.99 -5.79 14.06
N ASP A 155 -6.93 -4.60 14.64
CA ASP A 155 -6.89 -3.34 13.89
C ASP A 155 -5.47 -2.75 13.87
N ASP A 156 -5.26 -1.67 13.15
CA ASP A 156 -3.94 -1.03 13.00
C ASP A 156 -3.33 -0.62 14.36
N GLU A 157 -4.17 -0.27 15.34
CA GLU A 157 -3.74 0.09 16.70
C GLU A 157 -3.14 -1.09 17.50
N ASP A 158 -3.45 -2.33 17.09
CA ASP A 158 -2.96 -3.54 17.73
C ASP A 158 -1.61 -4.02 17.15
N LEU A 159 -1.14 -3.39 16.06
CA LEU A 159 0.06 -3.81 15.35
C LEU A 159 1.32 -3.08 15.84
N ASP A 160 2.43 -3.82 15.85
CA ASP A 160 3.74 -3.18 15.85
C ASP A 160 3.92 -2.32 14.59
N PRO A 161 4.56 -1.14 14.69
CA PRO A 161 4.81 -0.29 13.53
C PRO A 161 5.48 -1.01 12.34
N ASP A 162 6.33 -2.00 12.61
CA ASP A 162 7.01 -2.80 11.58
C ASP A 162 6.10 -3.82 10.88
N MET A 163 4.89 -4.03 11.39
CA MET A 163 3.87 -4.91 10.78
C MET A 163 2.83 -4.11 9.97
N MET A 164 2.92 -2.79 9.97
CA MET A 164 2.00 -1.94 9.22
C MET A 164 2.29 -2.00 7.72
N SER A 165 1.24 -1.94 6.92
CA SER A 165 1.34 -2.07 5.47
C SER A 165 1.60 -0.74 4.75
N PRO A 166 2.19 -0.77 3.53
CA PRO A 166 2.46 0.44 2.74
C PRO A 166 1.24 1.33 2.49
N ASP A 167 0.05 0.75 2.33
CA ASP A 167 -1.20 1.50 2.15
C ASP A 167 -1.62 2.27 3.42
N TYR A 168 -1.34 1.72 4.61
CA TYR A 168 -1.57 2.43 5.86
C TYR A 168 -0.70 3.70 5.95
N PHE A 169 0.61 3.56 5.77
CA PHE A 169 1.51 4.73 5.79
C PHE A 169 1.22 5.71 4.65
N ALA A 170 0.80 5.26 3.47
CA ALA A 170 0.36 6.14 2.40
C ALA A 170 -0.88 6.97 2.82
N SER A 171 -1.82 6.37 3.56
CA SER A 171 -2.97 7.12 4.09
C SER A 171 -2.56 8.20 5.10
N LEU A 172 -1.55 7.93 5.92
CA LEU A 172 -0.98 8.90 6.85
C LEU A 172 -0.21 10.01 6.12
N ALA A 173 0.48 9.70 5.02
CA ALA A 173 1.13 10.70 4.20
C ALA A 173 0.15 11.70 3.56
N GLU A 174 -1.07 11.26 3.20
CA GLU A 174 -2.13 12.16 2.72
C GLU A 174 -2.73 13.02 3.84
N ALA A 175 -2.89 12.47 5.04
CA ALA A 175 -3.78 13.03 6.08
C ALA A 175 -3.08 13.41 7.40
N SER A 176 -1.79 13.13 7.55
CA SER A 176 -1.06 13.14 8.81
C SER A 176 -1.47 12.02 9.78
N PHE A 177 -0.74 11.90 10.90
CA PHE A 177 -1.02 10.90 11.93
C PHE A 177 -2.26 11.28 12.76
N PHE A 178 -2.87 10.29 13.39
CA PHE A 178 -3.99 10.50 14.28
C PHE A 178 -3.60 11.36 15.48
N GLY A 179 -4.40 12.38 15.76
CA GLY A 179 -4.18 13.30 16.88
C GLY A 179 -3.13 14.38 16.63
N GLU A 180 -2.48 14.41 15.47
CA GLU A 180 -1.58 15.50 15.11
C GLU A 180 -2.36 16.79 14.77
N PRO A 181 -1.77 17.98 15.00
CA PRO A 181 -2.45 19.26 14.75
C PRO A 181 -2.85 19.50 13.30
N ASP A 182 -2.18 18.86 12.35
CA ASP A 182 -2.42 18.92 10.91
C ASP A 182 -3.17 17.68 10.37
N GLU A 183 -3.79 16.90 11.24
CA GLU A 183 -4.63 15.77 10.86
C GLU A 183 -5.80 16.22 9.98
N ASP A 184 -5.98 15.58 8.82
CA ASP A 184 -7.10 15.80 7.89
C ASP A 184 -7.87 14.48 7.64
N PRO A 185 -8.92 14.20 8.47
CA PRO A 185 -9.76 13.01 8.28
C PRO A 185 -10.44 12.94 6.91
N GLU A 186 -10.72 14.09 6.28
CA GLU A 186 -11.33 14.11 4.95
C GLU A 186 -10.32 13.77 3.85
N ALA A 187 -9.03 14.17 4.00
CA ALA A 187 -7.97 13.70 3.10
C ALA A 187 -7.79 12.18 3.22
N ARG A 188 -7.81 11.64 4.46
CA ARG A 188 -7.74 10.21 4.71
C ARG A 188 -8.92 9.47 4.09
N ARG A 189 -10.14 9.99 4.22
CA ARG A 189 -11.34 9.43 3.57
C ARG A 189 -11.23 9.44 2.05
N ARG A 190 -10.74 10.55 1.45
CA ARG A 190 -10.50 10.64 0.00
C ARG A 190 -9.47 9.60 -0.48
N PHE A 191 -8.40 9.37 0.30
CA PHE A 191 -7.41 8.35 -0.01
C PHE A 191 -8.05 6.94 -0.03
N TRP A 192 -8.80 6.57 1.01
CA TRP A 192 -9.41 5.24 1.10
C TRP A 192 -10.54 5.03 0.10
N ARG A 193 -11.30 6.07 -0.27
CA ARG A 193 -12.23 5.97 -1.41
C ARG A 193 -11.50 5.69 -2.70
N TRP A 194 -10.45 6.44 -3.01
CA TRP A 194 -9.62 6.17 -4.18
C TRP A 194 -9.00 4.76 -4.14
N TYR A 195 -8.54 4.31 -2.98
CA TYR A 195 -8.02 2.95 -2.78
C TYR A 195 -9.06 1.90 -3.20
N LEU A 196 -10.31 2.03 -2.73
CA LEU A 196 -11.40 1.10 -3.01
C LEU A 196 -11.93 1.23 -4.45
N ASP A 197 -12.16 2.45 -4.94
CA ASP A 197 -12.82 2.69 -6.23
C ASP A 197 -11.88 2.52 -7.42
N GLU A 198 -10.58 2.82 -7.25
CA GLU A 198 -9.61 2.86 -8.35
C GLU A 198 -8.44 1.89 -8.17
N ALA A 199 -7.73 1.95 -7.04
CA ALA A 199 -6.48 1.20 -6.86
C ALA A 199 -6.72 -0.31 -6.79
N VAL A 200 -7.68 -0.77 -5.98
CA VAL A 200 -8.05 -2.19 -5.85
C VAL A 200 -8.50 -2.80 -7.18
N PRO A 201 -9.48 -2.23 -7.90
CA PRO A 201 -9.86 -2.76 -9.20
C PRO A 201 -8.73 -2.75 -10.24
N ALA A 202 -7.86 -1.73 -10.23
CA ALA A 202 -6.73 -1.65 -11.14
C ALA A 202 -5.68 -2.71 -10.82
N ALA A 203 -5.36 -2.92 -9.55
CA ALA A 203 -4.42 -3.95 -9.11
C ALA A 203 -4.94 -5.35 -9.39
N TYR A 204 -6.25 -5.59 -9.19
CA TYR A 204 -6.86 -6.88 -9.53
C TYR A 204 -6.67 -7.24 -11.00
N ARG A 205 -6.85 -6.26 -11.90
CA ARG A 205 -6.73 -6.44 -13.35
C ARG A 205 -5.30 -6.50 -13.88
N SER A 206 -4.31 -6.04 -13.12
CA SER A 206 -2.92 -5.88 -13.59
C SER A 206 -2.22 -7.19 -13.96
N VAL A 207 -2.68 -8.34 -13.44
CA VAL A 207 -2.01 -9.65 -13.57
C VAL A 207 -2.62 -10.52 -14.66
N ASP A 208 -3.79 -10.17 -15.17
CA ASP A 208 -4.52 -10.97 -16.17
C ASP A 208 -4.25 -10.50 -17.63
N GLY A 209 -3.27 -9.60 -17.83
CA GLY A 209 -2.89 -9.00 -19.12
C GLY A 209 -1.60 -9.59 -19.75
#